data_b65644759d1df822ae002ef62c9a3312
#
_entry.id   b65644759d1df822ae002ef62c9a3312
#
_cell.length_a   1.000
_cell.length_b   1.000
_cell.length_c   1.000
_cell.angle_alpha   90.00
_cell.angle_beta   90.00
_cell.angle_gamma   90.00
#
_symmetry.space_group_name_H-M   'P 1'
#
loop_
_entity.id
_entity.type
_entity.pdbx_description
1 polymer ?
#
loop_
_entity_poly.entity_id
_entity_poly.type
_entity_poly.pdbx_seq_one_letter_code
_entity_poly.pdbx_strand_id
1 'polypeptide(L)' 'MDVYRFQVIIEQDEDGVYVADVPALLGCHTQGKTFEEALENIREVIEMCVQEMREEGKAIESHYPEVVGIKTLEIAV' A
#
# COMPACT_ATOMS: atom_id res chain seq x y z
N MET A 1 3.57 -22.27 6.13
CA MET A 1 3.75 -20.80 6.08
C MET A 1 2.75 -20.19 5.11
N ASP A 2 2.00 -19.22 5.55
CA ASP A 2 1.06 -18.52 4.69
C ASP A 2 1.76 -17.41 3.93
N VAL A 3 1.45 -17.29 2.65
CA VAL A 3 1.98 -16.22 1.80
C VAL A 3 0.82 -15.36 1.33
N TYR A 4 0.92 -14.05 1.57
CA TYR A 4 -0.07 -13.08 1.12
C TYR A 4 0.56 -12.17 0.08
N ARG A 5 -0.23 -11.77 -0.90
CA ARG A 5 0.22 -10.84 -1.94
C ARG A 5 -0.61 -9.58 -1.84
N PHE A 6 0.05 -8.46 -1.64
CA PHE A 6 -0.60 -7.16 -1.53
C PHE A 6 -0.10 -6.24 -2.63
N GLN A 7 -1.01 -5.57 -3.27
CA GLN A 7 -0.65 -4.50 -4.19
C GLN A 7 -0.32 -3.26 -3.37
N VAL A 8 0.73 -2.57 -3.77
CA VAL A 8 1.15 -1.32 -3.15
C VAL A 8 1.09 -0.23 -4.23
N ILE A 9 0.47 0.89 -3.89
CA ILE A 9 0.44 2.07 -4.75
C ILE A 9 1.43 3.06 -4.19
N ILE A 10 2.36 3.54 -5.02
CA ILE A 10 3.32 4.57 -4.60
C ILE A 10 3.09 5.81 -5.46
N GLU A 11 2.83 6.92 -4.80
CA GLU A 11 2.61 8.22 -5.43
C GLU A 11 3.68 9.18 -4.94
N GLN A 12 3.93 10.22 -5.72
CA GLN A 12 4.82 11.30 -5.29
C GLN A 12 3.96 12.55 -5.13
N ASP A 13 4.05 13.18 -3.96
CA ASP A 13 3.31 14.41 -3.71
C ASP A 13 4.06 15.63 -4.29
N GLU A 14 3.46 16.80 -4.16
CA GLU A 14 4.04 18.02 -4.72
C GLU A 14 5.33 18.47 -4.05
N ASP A 15 5.62 17.97 -2.86
CA ASP A 15 6.87 18.22 -2.14
C ASP A 15 7.97 17.23 -2.48
N GLY A 16 7.67 16.26 -3.36
CA GLY A 16 8.62 15.23 -3.76
C GLY A 16 8.68 14.04 -2.82
N VAL A 17 7.80 13.95 -1.84
CA VAL A 17 7.74 12.83 -0.90
C VAL A 17 6.98 11.68 -1.57
N TYR A 18 7.53 10.48 -1.46
CA TYR A 18 6.87 9.27 -1.97
C TYR A 18 5.96 8.71 -0.90
N VAL A 19 4.70 8.51 -1.25
CA VAL A 19 3.66 8.01 -0.34
C VAL A 19 3.23 6.63 -0.83
N ALA A 20 3.27 5.65 0.05
CA ALA A 20 2.90 4.28 -0.27
C ALA A 20 1.62 3.91 0.48
N ASP A 21 0.72 3.23 -0.22
CA ASP A 21 -0.56 2.81 0.31
C ASP A 21 -0.88 1.38 -0.12
N VAL A 22 -1.58 0.65 0.73
CA VAL A 22 -2.02 -0.72 0.44
C VAL A 22 -3.54 -0.73 0.39
N PRO A 23 -4.13 -0.74 -0.81
CA PRO A 23 -5.60 -0.68 -0.92
C PRO A 23 -6.36 -1.76 -0.17
N ALA A 24 -5.78 -2.96 -0.09
CA ALA A 24 -6.43 -4.08 0.59
C ALA A 24 -6.36 -4.02 2.12
N LEU A 25 -5.50 -3.17 2.67
CA LEU A 25 -5.33 -3.03 4.12
C LEU A 25 -5.65 -1.60 4.53
N LEU A 26 -6.83 -1.40 5.08
CA LEU A 26 -7.30 -0.08 5.50
C LEU A 26 -6.34 0.51 6.55
N GLY A 27 -5.89 1.73 6.31
CA GLY A 27 -4.99 2.44 7.20
C GLY A 27 -3.54 2.05 7.11
N CYS A 28 -3.18 1.16 6.16
CA CYS A 28 -1.81 0.71 5.97
C CYS A 28 -1.13 1.60 4.92
N HIS A 29 -0.43 2.62 5.39
CA HIS A 29 0.26 3.56 4.51
C HIS A 29 1.53 4.08 5.18
N THR A 30 2.43 4.61 4.37
CA THR A 30 3.67 5.20 4.86
C THR A 30 4.25 6.15 3.80
N GLN A 31 5.42 6.68 4.04
CA GLN A 31 6.10 7.57 3.11
C GLN A 31 7.61 7.34 3.15
N GLY A 32 8.30 7.91 2.18
CA GLY A 32 9.75 7.87 2.10
C GLY A 32 10.27 9.00 1.23
N LYS A 33 11.55 9.28 1.34
CA LYS A 33 12.22 10.33 0.55
C LYS A 33 12.55 9.88 -0.86
N THR A 34 12.61 8.56 -1.07
CA THR A 34 12.83 7.94 -2.37
C THR A 34 11.79 6.85 -2.59
N PHE A 35 11.65 6.43 -3.83
CA PHE A 35 10.77 5.31 -4.18
C PHE A 35 11.14 4.05 -3.39
N GLU A 36 12.44 3.73 -3.35
CA GLU A 36 12.93 2.54 -2.68
C GLU A 36 12.70 2.62 -1.17
N GLU A 37 12.87 3.79 -0.58
CA GLU A 37 12.63 3.98 0.84
C GLU A 37 11.15 3.78 1.17
N ALA A 38 10.26 4.36 0.36
CA ALA A 38 8.82 4.20 0.56
C ALA A 38 8.42 2.72 0.43
N LEU A 39 9.00 2.01 -0.55
CA LEU A 39 8.72 0.59 -0.76
C LEU A 39 9.18 -0.24 0.43
N GLU A 40 10.37 0.01 0.94
CA GLU A 40 10.88 -0.69 2.11
C GLU A 40 10.07 -0.39 3.36
N ASN A 41 9.72 0.88 3.55
CA ASN A 41 8.90 1.28 4.70
C ASN A 41 7.52 0.64 4.67
N ILE A 42 6.87 0.57 3.49
CA ILE A 42 5.55 -0.04 3.41
C ILE A 42 5.62 -1.55 3.64
N ARG A 43 6.71 -2.20 3.27
CA ARG A 43 6.90 -3.62 3.55
C ARG A 43 6.85 -3.86 5.06
N GLU A 44 7.57 -3.06 5.83
CA GLU A 44 7.57 -3.17 7.29
C GLU A 44 6.19 -2.92 7.89
N VAL A 45 5.49 -1.92 7.37
CA VAL A 45 4.12 -1.60 7.84
C VAL A 45 3.18 -2.77 7.54
N ILE A 46 3.26 -3.37 6.35
CA ILE A 46 2.44 -4.53 6.00
C ILE A 46 2.71 -5.69 6.94
N GLU A 47 3.98 -5.98 7.20
CA GLU A 47 4.36 -7.07 8.11
C GLU A 47 3.76 -6.87 9.50
N MET A 48 3.82 -5.66 10.01
CA MET A 48 3.22 -5.32 11.31
C MET A 48 1.69 -5.47 11.29
N CYS A 49 1.04 -4.96 10.24
CA CYS A 49 -0.40 -5.03 10.12
C CYS A 49 -0.88 -6.49 10.02
N VAL A 50 -0.21 -7.29 9.22
CA VAL A 50 -0.57 -8.71 9.06
C VAL A 50 -0.38 -9.47 10.36
N GLN A 51 0.72 -9.24 11.03
CA GLN A 51 0.99 -9.91 12.31
C GLN A 51 -0.07 -9.54 13.35
N GLU A 52 -0.42 -8.27 13.44
CA GLU A 52 -1.45 -7.80 14.37
C GLU A 52 -2.81 -8.44 14.06
N MET A 53 -3.19 -8.49 12.79
CA MET A 53 -4.44 -9.12 12.38
C MET A 53 -4.47 -10.61 12.73
N ARG A 54 -3.36 -11.30 12.54
CA ARG A 54 -3.26 -12.73 12.89
C ARG A 54 -3.41 -12.94 14.39
N GLU A 55 -2.78 -12.09 15.20
CA GLU A 55 -2.88 -12.17 16.64
C GLU A 55 -4.30 -11.92 17.13
N GLU A 56 -5.03 -11.05 16.44
CA GLU A 56 -6.43 -10.74 16.75
C GLU A 56 -7.42 -11.76 16.16
N GLY A 57 -6.93 -12.72 15.40
CA GLY A 57 -7.78 -13.73 14.76
C GLY A 57 -8.63 -13.17 13.62
N LYS A 58 -8.24 -12.02 13.04
CA LYS A 58 -8.95 -11.42 11.93
C LYS A 58 -8.61 -12.09 10.62
N ALA A 59 -9.57 -12.17 9.71
CA ALA A 59 -9.33 -12.62 8.35
C ALA A 59 -8.48 -11.60 7.60
N ILE A 60 -7.48 -12.08 6.88
CA ILE A 60 -6.60 -11.22 6.09
C ILE A 60 -7.07 -11.27 4.64
N GLU A 61 -7.63 -10.16 4.16
CA GLU A 61 -8.08 -10.02 2.79
C GLU A 61 -7.00 -9.31 1.99
N SER A 62 -6.49 -9.96 0.93
CA SER A 62 -5.42 -9.40 0.12
C SER A 62 -5.81 -9.15 -1.33
N HIS A 63 -7.03 -9.56 -1.72
CA HIS A 63 -7.44 -9.50 -3.12
C HIS A 63 -8.20 -8.22 -3.49
N TYR A 64 -8.91 -7.62 -2.56
CA TYR A 64 -9.79 -6.50 -2.87
C TYR A 64 -9.62 -5.35 -1.89
N PRO A 65 -9.69 -4.10 -2.32
CA PRO A 65 -9.83 -3.75 -3.73
C PRO A 65 -8.55 -4.05 -4.53
N GLU A 66 -8.73 -4.45 -5.78
CA GLU A 66 -7.62 -4.75 -6.68
C GLU A 66 -7.45 -3.58 -7.65
N VAL A 67 -6.24 -3.05 -7.72
CA VAL A 67 -5.91 -2.01 -8.69
C VAL A 67 -5.66 -2.66 -10.02
N VAL A 68 -6.48 -2.35 -11.02
CA VAL A 68 -6.35 -2.93 -12.36
C VAL A 68 -5.81 -1.94 -13.38
N GLY A 69 -5.66 -0.67 -13.01
CA GLY A 69 -5.06 0.30 -13.90
C GLY A 69 -5.08 1.71 -13.33
N ILE A 70 -4.22 2.53 -13.89
CA ILE A 70 -4.14 3.97 -13.59
C ILE A 70 -4.16 4.67 -14.93
N LYS A 71 -5.01 5.66 -15.07
CA LYS A 71 -5.20 6.33 -16.34
C LYS A 71 -5.27 7.84 -16.13
N THR A 72 -4.57 8.58 -16.98
CA THR A 72 -4.66 10.03 -17.01
C THR A 72 -5.66 10.43 -18.08
N LEU A 73 -6.65 11.22 -17.73
CA LEU A 73 -7.63 11.75 -18.66
C LEU A 73 -7.44 13.25 -18.78
N GLU A 74 -7.45 13.72 -20.01
CA GLU A 74 -7.33 15.14 -20.29
C GLU A 74 -8.72 15.73 -20.41
N ILE A 75 -9.04 16.70 -19.58
CA ILE A 75 -10.39 17.28 -19.52
C ILE A 75 -10.29 18.77 -19.88
N ALA A 76 -11.00 19.16 -20.90
CA ALA A 76 -11.11 20.57 -21.30
C ALA A 76 -12.43 21.14 -20.80
N VAL A 77 -12.39 22.27 -20.09
CA VAL A 77 -13.57 22.95 -19.55
C VAL A 77 -13.60 24.41 -19.98
#